data_e71ace949f35c46bdd5644ebf63e31fb
#
_entry.id   e71ace949f35c46bdd5644ebf63e31fb
#
_cell.length_a   1.000
_cell.length_b   1.000
_cell.length_c   1.000
_cell.angle_alpha   90.00
_cell.angle_beta   90.00
_cell.angle_gamma   90.00
#
_symmetry.space_group_name_H-M   'P 1'
#
loop_
_entity.id
_entity.type
_entity.pdbx_description
1 polymer ?
#
loop_
_entity_poly.entity_id
_entity_poly.type
_entity_poly.pdbx_seq_one_letter_code
_entity_poly.pdbx_strand_id
1 'polypeptide(L)' 'QVLEVAKVALKSQGPEERISNSCAMAIDSSKLLMAQDLITEFRSKLYNMLGTGPVKDKTYQLTIQLFNLTN' A
#
# COMPACT_ATOMS: atom_id res chain seq x y z
N GLN A 1 12.81 -10.83 7.74
CA GLN A 1 12.84 -9.71 6.84
C GLN A 1 11.48 -9.44 6.22
N VAL A 2 11.20 -8.17 5.97
CA VAL A 2 9.90 -7.77 5.46
C VAL A 2 9.63 -8.37 4.09
N LEU A 3 10.62 -8.37 3.21
CA LEU A 3 10.44 -8.89 1.87
C LEU A 3 10.18 -10.38 1.87
N GLU A 4 10.86 -11.12 2.74
CA GLU A 4 10.65 -12.55 2.82
C GLU A 4 9.26 -12.89 3.34
N VAL A 5 8.80 -12.14 4.33
CA VAL A 5 7.46 -12.33 4.86
C VAL A 5 6.42 -12.08 3.79
N ALA A 6 6.60 -11.03 3.00
CA ALA A 6 5.67 -10.73 1.92
C ALA A 6 5.64 -11.85 0.88
N LYS A 7 6.80 -12.40 0.55
CA LYS A 7 6.86 -13.49 -0.42
C LYS A 7 6.13 -14.73 0.08
N VAL A 8 6.31 -15.05 1.35
CA VAL A 8 5.63 -16.19 1.93
C VAL A 8 4.12 -15.99 1.92
N ALA A 9 3.66 -14.81 2.28
CA ALA A 9 2.24 -14.51 2.28
C ALA A 9 1.64 -14.63 0.88
N LEU A 10 2.35 -14.15 -0.14
CA LEU A 10 1.87 -14.24 -1.50
C LEU A 10 1.75 -15.68 -1.97
N LYS A 11 2.70 -16.52 -1.59
CA LYS A 11 2.65 -17.92 -1.95
C LYS A 11 1.46 -18.63 -1.32
N SER A 12 1.11 -18.25 -0.11
CA SER A 12 0.05 -18.94 0.62
C SER A 12 -1.35 -18.45 0.25
N GLN A 13 -1.49 -17.23 -0.26
CA GLN A 13 -2.82 -16.66 -0.49
C GLN A 13 -3.20 -16.49 -1.95
N GLY A 14 -2.24 -16.56 -2.84
CA GLY A 14 -2.54 -16.33 -4.24
C GLY A 14 -2.60 -14.84 -4.59
N PRO A 15 -2.26 -14.50 -5.83
CA PRO A 15 -2.15 -13.09 -6.23
C PRO A 15 -3.48 -12.36 -6.35
N GLU A 16 -4.58 -13.04 -6.65
CA GLU A 16 -5.85 -12.36 -6.81
C GLU A 16 -6.50 -12.00 -5.48
N GLU A 17 -6.05 -12.58 -4.39
CA GLU A 17 -6.62 -12.30 -3.09
C GLU A 17 -5.81 -11.35 -2.27
N ARG A 18 -4.56 -11.11 -2.66
CA ARG A 18 -3.68 -10.26 -1.89
C ARG A 18 -2.62 -9.63 -2.77
N ILE A 19 -2.47 -8.31 -2.64
CA ILE A 19 -1.40 -7.58 -3.29
C ILE A 19 -0.54 -6.97 -2.18
N SER A 20 0.76 -7.22 -2.26
CA SER A 20 1.68 -6.73 -1.25
C SER A 20 2.86 -6.05 -1.91
N ASN A 21 3.24 -4.89 -1.36
CA ASN A 21 4.33 -4.10 -1.91
C ASN A 21 5.04 -3.39 -0.78
N SER A 22 6.37 -3.43 -0.82
CA SER A 22 7.16 -2.86 0.26
C SER A 22 8.55 -2.50 -0.25
N CYS A 23 9.08 -1.38 0.22
CA CYS A 23 10.46 -1.02 -0.06
C CYS A 23 10.98 -0.14 1.07
N ALA A 24 12.29 -0.21 1.29
CA ALA A 24 12.98 0.71 2.20
C ALA A 24 13.81 1.66 1.36
N MET A 25 13.82 2.93 1.73
CA MET A 25 14.52 3.93 0.95
C MET A 25 15.07 5.03 1.85
N ALA A 26 16.20 5.58 1.45
CA ALA A 26 16.71 6.79 2.08
C ALA A 26 15.97 7.98 1.49
N ILE A 27 15.53 8.89 2.35
CA ILE A 27 14.70 10.00 1.89
C ILE A 27 15.25 11.33 2.34
N ASP A 28 14.78 12.38 1.69
CA ASP A 28 14.93 13.75 2.10
C ASP A 28 13.71 14.11 2.94
N SER A 29 13.90 14.27 4.25
CA SER A 29 12.77 14.47 5.15
C SER A 29 12.02 15.77 4.89
N SER A 30 12.64 16.73 4.20
CA SER A 30 11.94 17.96 3.87
C SER A 30 10.82 17.73 2.85
N LYS A 31 10.77 16.58 2.22
CA LYS A 31 9.76 16.25 1.22
C LYS A 31 8.62 15.39 1.76
N LEU A 32 8.58 15.19 3.08
CA LEU A 32 7.54 14.32 3.65
C LEU A 32 6.13 14.85 3.46
N LEU A 33 5.94 16.16 3.51
CA LEU A 33 4.60 16.72 3.27
C LEU A 33 4.15 16.47 1.84
N MET A 34 5.07 16.59 0.88
CA MET A 34 4.74 16.28 -0.51
C MET A 34 4.40 14.81 -0.68
N ALA A 35 5.13 13.95 0.02
CA ALA A 35 4.86 12.51 -0.02
C ALA A 35 3.48 12.21 0.55
N GLN A 36 3.11 12.88 1.63
CA GLN A 36 1.79 12.70 2.22
C GLN A 36 0.68 13.08 1.25
N ASP A 37 0.87 14.15 0.51
CA ASP A 37 -0.11 14.57 -0.48
C ASP A 37 -0.25 13.54 -1.60
N LEU A 38 0.87 12.99 -2.06
CA LEU A 38 0.85 11.96 -3.09
C LEU A 38 0.14 10.70 -2.61
N ILE A 39 0.38 10.31 -1.38
CA ILE A 39 -0.25 9.13 -0.81
C ILE A 39 -1.77 9.35 -0.72
N THR A 40 -2.18 10.52 -0.27
CA THR A 40 -3.59 10.84 -0.17
C THR A 40 -4.26 10.82 -1.54
N GLU A 41 -3.61 11.39 -2.54
CA GLU A 41 -4.14 11.41 -3.89
C GLU A 41 -4.26 10.00 -4.46
N PHE A 42 -3.23 9.19 -4.28
CA PHE A 42 -3.25 7.82 -4.75
C PHE A 42 -4.36 7.02 -4.09
N ARG A 43 -4.50 7.17 -2.79
CA ARG A 43 -5.54 6.46 -2.04
C ARG A 43 -6.93 6.83 -2.55
N SER A 44 -7.14 8.12 -2.79
CA SER A 44 -8.45 8.57 -3.30
C SER A 44 -8.75 8.01 -4.68
N LYS A 45 -7.76 8.01 -5.56
CA LYS A 45 -7.94 7.48 -6.90
C LYS A 45 -8.24 6.00 -6.86
N LEU A 46 -7.52 5.27 -6.02
CA LEU A 46 -7.72 3.84 -5.91
C LEU A 46 -9.08 3.52 -5.31
N TYR A 47 -9.47 4.26 -4.29
CA TYR A 47 -10.77 4.09 -3.66
C TYR A 47 -11.90 4.27 -4.67
N ASN A 48 -11.81 5.34 -5.47
CA ASN A 48 -12.84 5.60 -6.47
C ASN A 48 -12.88 4.54 -7.56
N MET A 49 -11.72 4.11 -8.02
CA MET A 49 -11.65 3.10 -9.07
C MET A 49 -12.24 1.76 -8.61
N LEU A 50 -11.88 1.34 -7.41
CA LEU A 50 -12.31 0.05 -6.91
C LEU A 50 -13.75 0.06 -6.41
N GLY A 51 -14.20 1.20 -5.92
CA GLY A 51 -15.54 1.33 -5.38
C GLY A 51 -16.61 1.69 -6.40
N THR A 52 -16.24 1.90 -7.67
CA THR A 52 -17.18 2.23 -8.72
C THR A 52 -17.76 0.96 -9.32
N GLY A 53 -19.06 0.99 -9.63
CA GLY A 53 -19.70 -0.15 -10.24
C GLY A 53 -20.85 -0.67 -9.39
N PRO A 54 -21.73 -1.45 -9.98
CA PRO A 54 -22.95 -1.90 -9.29
C PRO A 54 -22.72 -3.07 -8.35
N VAL A 55 -21.64 -3.82 -8.50
CA VAL A 55 -21.41 -5.02 -7.69
C VAL A 55 -20.25 -4.77 -6.74
N LYS A 56 -20.49 -4.95 -5.45
CA LYS A 56 -19.47 -4.83 -4.41
C LYS A 56 -19.52 -6.11 -3.58
N ASP A 57 -18.79 -7.10 -4.06
CA ASP A 57 -18.87 -8.46 -3.54
C ASP A 57 -17.80 -8.80 -2.51
N LYS A 58 -16.81 -7.93 -2.30
CA LYS A 58 -15.74 -8.19 -1.34
C LYS A 58 -15.32 -6.91 -0.65
N THR A 59 -14.81 -7.05 0.55
CA THR A 59 -14.27 -5.94 1.31
C THR A 59 -12.77 -6.16 1.52
N TYR A 60 -11.98 -5.19 1.10
CA TYR A 60 -10.54 -5.21 1.27
C TYR A 60 -10.11 -4.03 2.11
N GLN A 61 -9.01 -4.19 2.81
CA GLN A 61 -8.41 -3.10 3.55
C GLN A 61 -7.11 -2.66 2.87
N LEU A 62 -6.98 -1.36 2.63
CA LEU A 62 -5.76 -0.76 2.13
C LEU A 62 -5.06 -0.06 3.27
N THR A 63 -3.82 -0.44 3.52
CA THR A 63 -3.01 0.20 4.55
C THR A 63 -1.74 0.73 3.92
N ILE A 64 -1.44 2.01 4.15
CA ILE A 64 -0.24 2.65 3.66
C ILE A 64 0.51 3.22 4.84
N GLN A 65 1.75 2.78 5.04
CA GLN A 65 2.58 3.22 6.15
C GLN A 65 3.93 3.67 5.63
N LEU A 66 4.31 4.87 6.01
CA LEU A 66 5.64 5.41 5.75
C LEU A 66 6.20 5.84 7.09
N PHE A 67 7.24 5.18 7.55
CA PHE A 67 7.74 5.45 8.89
C PHE A 67 9.26 5.39 8.93
N ASN A 68 9.82 6.07 9.92
CA ASN A 68 11.26 6.21 10.05
C ASN A 68 11.87 4.94 10.63
N LEU A 69 12.84 4.36 9.92
CA LEU A 69 13.58 3.21 10.39
C LEU A 69 14.86 3.57 11.13
N THR A 70 15.22 4.85 11.12
CA THR A 70 16.44 5.34 11.78
C THR A 70 16.09 6.21 12.98
N ASN A 71 17.10 6.67 13.68
CA ASN A 71 16.86 7.55 14.82
C ASN A 71 16.46 8.96 14.42
#